data_71562699777eb2ab85b758371d89729b
#
_entry.id   71562699777eb2ab85b758371d89729b
#
_cell.length_a   1.000
_cell.length_b   1.000
_cell.length_c   1.000
_cell.angle_alpha   90.00
_cell.angle_beta   90.00
_cell.angle_gamma   90.00
#
_symmetry.space_group_name_H-M   'P 1'
#
loop_
_entity.id
_entity.type
_entity.pdbx_description
1 polymer ?
#
loop_
_entity_poly.entity_id
_entity_poly.type
_entity_poly.pdbx_seq_one_letter_code
_entity_poly.pdbx_strand_id
1 'polypeptide(L)'
;LQGLAHLMMGDQGIGPNKRKEEYIATFKGSEYFCYDLSQNPIQSSSDEITLSFKTLQRNGLMLHTGKSADYVNLALKNGAVSLVINLGSGAFEALVEPVNGKFNDNAWHDVKVTRNLRQHSGIGHAMVNKLHCSVTISVDGILTTTGYTQEDYTMLGSDDFFYVGGSPSTADLPGSPVSNNFMGCLKEVVYKNNDVRLELSRLAKQGDPKMKIHGVVAFKCENVATLDPITFETPESFISLPKWNAKKTGSISFDFRTTEPNGLILFSHGKPRHQKDAKHPQMVKVDFFAIEMLDGHLYLLLDMGSGTIKIKALQKKVNDGEWYHVDFQRDGRSGTISVNTLRTPYTAPGESEILDLDDDLYLGGLPENKAGLVFPTEVWTALLNYGYVGCIRDLFIDGQSKDIRQMAEIQSTAGVKPSCSRETAKPCLSNPCKNNGVCRDGWNRYVCDCSGTGYLGRSCEREATILSYDGSMFMKIQLPVVMHTEAEDVSLRFRSQRAYGILMATTSRESADTLRLELDAGRVKLTVNLDCIRINCNSSKGPETLFAGYNLNDNEWHTVRVVRRGKSLKLMVDDQQA
;
A
#
# COMPACT_ATOMS: atom_id res chain seq x y z
N LEU A 1 35.77 -29.42 -41.49
CA LEU A 1 35.55 -29.60 -40.94
C LEU A 1 35.25 -29.04 -40.04
N GLN A 2 34.80 -28.65 -39.42
CA GLN A 2 34.35 -28.61 -38.80
C GLN A 2 33.63 -28.28 -38.54
N GLY A 3 33.19 -28.11 -38.68
CA GLY A 3 32.62 -28.41 -38.64
C GLY A 3 32.16 -28.49 -38.68
N LEU A 4 32.30 -28.60 -39.24
CA LEU A 4 31.85 -29.33 -39.37
C LEU A 4 31.67 -29.70 -38.67
N ALA A 5 31.98 -29.69 -38.51
CA ALA A 5 31.84 -30.30 -38.06
C ALA A 5 31.27 -29.95 -37.51
N HIS A 6 31.09 -29.20 -37.56
CA HIS A 6 30.73 -29.38 -37.34
C HIS A 6 30.21 -29.24 -37.40
N LEU A 7 29.94 -29.00 -37.86
CA LEU A 7 29.57 -29.54 -38.22
C LEU A 7 29.53 -30.04 -38.09
N MET A 8 29.81 -30.21 -38.37
CA MET A 8 29.78 -31.17 -38.38
C MET A 8 29.60 -31.40 -37.77
N MET A 9 29.67 -31.02 -37.67
CA MET A 9 29.56 -31.62 -37.32
C MET A 9 28.90 -31.31 -36.95
N GLY A 10 28.74 -30.64 -37.00
CA GLY A 10 28.32 -30.93 -36.98
C GLY A 10 27.85 -30.79 -36.92
N ASP A 11 27.56 -30.75 -37.24
CA ASP A 11 27.20 -31.40 -37.41
C ASP A 11 27.23 -31.81 -37.44
N GLN A 12 27.28 -31.60 -37.81
CA GLN A 12 27.35 -32.46 -37.91
C GLN A 12 27.10 -32.87 -37.53
N GLY A 13 26.82 -32.42 -37.55
CA GLY A 13 26.60 -33.20 -37.16
C GLY A 13 26.13 -33.55 -36.77
N ILE A 14 26.54 -33.23 -37.57
CA ILE A 14 26.15 -34.32 -37.08
C ILE A 14 25.05 -34.61 -36.20
N GLY A 15 24.03 -34.71 -36.37
CA GLY A 15 22.82 -35.11 -35.81
C GLY A 15 22.61 -35.15 -34.29
N PRO A 16 23.42 -35.79 -33.49
CA PRO A 16 23.10 -35.92 -32.07
C PRO A 16 23.26 -34.68 -31.22
N ASN A 17 23.73 -33.54 -31.75
CA ASN A 17 23.97 -32.32 -30.99
C ASN A 17 23.03 -31.17 -31.33
N LYS A 18 21.80 -31.45 -31.71
CA LYS A 18 20.77 -30.42 -31.73
C LYS A 18 20.52 -29.94 -30.30
N ARG A 19 20.87 -28.70 -30.02
CA ARG A 19 20.45 -28.05 -28.77
C ARG A 19 18.93 -28.16 -28.69
N LYS A 20 18.48 -28.78 -27.61
CA LYS A 20 17.08 -28.80 -27.27
C LYS A 20 16.64 -27.34 -27.08
N GLU A 21 15.65 -26.89 -27.85
CA GLU A 21 15.13 -25.55 -27.72
C GLU A 21 14.50 -25.37 -26.35
N GLU A 22 14.95 -24.38 -25.61
CA GLU A 22 14.34 -23.98 -24.33
C GLU A 22 13.25 -22.95 -24.59
N TYR A 23 12.10 -23.16 -23.94
CA TYR A 23 10.96 -22.24 -24.05
C TYR A 23 10.94 -21.31 -22.84
N ILE A 24 11.51 -20.12 -23.05
CA ILE A 24 11.66 -19.08 -22.02
C ILE A 24 10.80 -17.90 -22.40
N ALA A 25 10.27 -17.19 -21.41
CA ALA A 25 9.57 -15.92 -21.59
C ALA A 25 9.91 -14.96 -20.47
N THR A 26 10.03 -13.68 -20.82
CA THR A 26 10.21 -12.59 -19.85
C THR A 26 8.88 -11.89 -19.59
N PHE A 27 8.54 -11.76 -18.30
CA PHE A 27 7.35 -11.06 -17.83
C PHE A 27 7.76 -9.80 -17.07
N LYS A 28 7.13 -8.69 -17.35
CA LYS A 28 7.46 -7.37 -16.75
C LYS A 28 6.42 -6.89 -15.75
N GLY A 29 5.49 -7.76 -15.34
CA GLY A 29 4.46 -7.45 -14.34
C GLY A 29 3.09 -7.10 -14.90
N SER A 30 2.98 -6.92 -16.20
CA SER A 30 1.69 -6.66 -16.87
C SER A 30 1.31 -7.73 -17.91
N GLU A 31 2.25 -8.57 -18.29
CA GLU A 31 2.05 -9.62 -19.27
C GLU A 31 1.66 -10.94 -18.61
N TYR A 32 0.93 -11.74 -19.33
CA TYR A 32 0.61 -13.11 -18.92
C TYR A 32 0.15 -13.93 -20.13
N PHE A 33 0.22 -15.26 -19.98
CA PHE A 33 -0.36 -16.20 -20.94
C PHE A 33 -1.69 -16.69 -20.40
N CYS A 34 -2.63 -16.89 -21.32
CA CYS A 34 -3.99 -17.31 -21.01
C CYS A 34 -4.38 -18.42 -21.98
N TYR A 35 -4.39 -19.67 -21.52
CA TYR A 35 -4.75 -20.84 -22.33
C TYR A 35 -6.20 -21.23 -22.07
N ASP A 36 -6.99 -21.33 -23.15
CA ASP A 36 -8.42 -21.62 -23.09
C ASP A 36 -8.66 -23.12 -22.95
N LEU A 37 -9.24 -23.53 -21.81
CA LEU A 37 -9.59 -24.91 -21.51
C LEU A 37 -11.06 -25.26 -21.82
N SER A 38 -11.85 -24.32 -22.31
CA SER A 38 -13.30 -24.51 -22.49
C SER A 38 -13.65 -25.65 -23.44
N GLN A 39 -12.84 -25.88 -24.46
CA GLN A 39 -13.05 -26.96 -25.45
C GLN A 39 -12.52 -28.31 -24.96
N ASN A 40 -11.50 -28.32 -24.13
CA ASN A 40 -10.88 -29.51 -23.56
C ASN A 40 -10.63 -29.30 -22.08
N PRO A 41 -11.66 -29.39 -21.23
CA PRO A 41 -11.52 -29.21 -19.79
C PRO A 41 -10.55 -30.21 -19.18
N ILE A 42 -9.82 -29.77 -18.15
CA ILE A 42 -9.00 -30.63 -17.34
C ILE A 42 -9.88 -31.32 -16.31
N GLN A 43 -9.78 -32.66 -16.28
CA GLN A 43 -10.30 -33.49 -15.18
C GLN A 43 -9.25 -34.53 -14.86
N SER A 44 -8.66 -34.45 -13.67
CA SER A 44 -7.58 -35.35 -13.31
C SER A 44 -7.51 -35.61 -11.82
N SER A 45 -7.17 -36.85 -11.48
CA SER A 45 -6.86 -37.28 -10.10
C SER A 45 -5.35 -37.33 -9.83
N SER A 46 -4.54 -37.27 -10.88
CA SER A 46 -3.07 -37.27 -10.76
C SER A 46 -2.48 -36.36 -11.83
N ASP A 47 -1.66 -35.42 -11.42
CA ASP A 47 -1.03 -34.48 -12.34
C ASP A 47 0.33 -34.00 -11.83
N GLU A 48 1.04 -33.33 -12.72
CA GLU A 48 2.37 -32.78 -12.46
C GLU A 48 2.48 -31.42 -13.12
N ILE A 49 3.02 -30.47 -12.38
CA ILE A 49 3.37 -29.13 -12.86
C ILE A 49 4.86 -28.94 -12.68
N THR A 50 5.54 -28.53 -13.74
CA THR A 50 6.95 -28.17 -13.69
C THR A 50 7.16 -26.80 -14.32
N LEU A 51 8.05 -26.03 -13.75
CA LEU A 51 8.53 -24.78 -14.31
C LEU A 51 9.86 -24.40 -13.67
N SER A 52 10.57 -23.49 -14.34
CA SER A 52 11.72 -22.81 -13.74
C SER A 52 11.47 -21.31 -13.76
N PHE A 53 11.92 -20.64 -12.70
CA PHE A 53 11.75 -19.18 -12.61
C PHE A 53 13.07 -18.51 -12.21
N LYS A 54 13.20 -17.26 -12.62
CA LYS A 54 14.31 -16.38 -12.28
C LYS A 54 13.74 -14.98 -12.05
N THR A 55 13.92 -14.43 -10.85
CA THR A 55 13.31 -13.15 -10.49
C THR A 55 14.08 -12.45 -9.38
N LEU A 56 13.92 -11.12 -9.33
CA LEU A 56 14.31 -10.27 -8.20
C LEU A 56 13.12 -9.86 -7.35
N GLN A 57 11.89 -10.09 -7.82
CA GLN A 57 10.67 -9.69 -7.12
C GLN A 57 10.26 -10.73 -6.07
N ARG A 58 9.76 -10.24 -4.95
CA ARG A 58 9.35 -11.08 -3.81
C ARG A 58 8.02 -11.76 -4.03
N ASN A 59 7.13 -11.13 -4.78
CA ASN A 59 5.75 -11.58 -4.95
C ASN A 59 5.38 -11.62 -6.42
N GLY A 60 4.62 -12.63 -6.81
CA GLY A 60 4.09 -12.71 -8.15
C GLY A 60 3.43 -14.04 -8.43
N LEU A 61 2.34 -14.00 -9.19
CA LEU A 61 1.63 -15.19 -9.63
C LEU A 61 2.39 -15.86 -10.77
N MET A 62 2.79 -17.10 -10.59
CA MET A 62 3.44 -17.88 -11.64
C MET A 62 2.46 -18.68 -12.47
N LEU A 63 1.47 -19.31 -11.83
CA LEU A 63 0.55 -20.18 -12.52
C LEU A 63 -0.76 -20.31 -11.75
N HIS A 64 -1.88 -20.31 -12.47
CA HIS A 64 -3.20 -20.54 -11.88
C HIS A 64 -4.16 -21.19 -12.88
N THR A 65 -4.94 -22.15 -12.39
CA THR A 65 -6.11 -22.65 -13.11
C THR A 65 -7.22 -23.03 -12.14
N GLY A 66 -8.45 -22.93 -12.60
CA GLY A 66 -9.63 -23.32 -11.83
C GLY A 66 -10.51 -22.15 -11.41
N LYS A 67 -11.66 -22.50 -10.85
CA LYS A 67 -12.67 -21.57 -10.35
C LYS A 67 -13.15 -21.94 -8.97
N SER A 68 -13.58 -20.93 -8.20
CA SER A 68 -14.28 -21.09 -6.90
C SER A 68 -13.55 -22.03 -5.94
N ALA A 69 -14.07 -23.23 -5.74
CA ALA A 69 -13.55 -24.19 -4.79
C ALA A 69 -12.70 -25.31 -5.43
N ASP A 70 -12.37 -25.19 -6.71
CA ASP A 70 -11.59 -26.21 -7.44
C ASP A 70 -10.51 -25.51 -8.25
N TYR A 71 -9.31 -25.38 -7.66
CA TYR A 71 -8.23 -24.59 -8.26
C TYR A 71 -6.84 -25.02 -7.80
N VAL A 72 -5.85 -24.63 -8.59
CA VAL A 72 -4.42 -24.70 -8.26
C VAL A 72 -3.82 -23.30 -8.44
N ASN A 73 -3.12 -22.83 -7.43
CA ASN A 73 -2.41 -21.57 -7.46
C ASN A 73 -0.95 -21.78 -7.07
N LEU A 74 -0.02 -21.34 -7.91
CA LEU A 74 1.42 -21.41 -7.67
C LEU A 74 1.97 -19.99 -7.80
N ALA A 75 2.55 -19.48 -6.72
CA ALA A 75 3.02 -18.10 -6.65
C ALA A 75 4.32 -17.98 -5.88
N LEU A 76 5.02 -16.89 -6.12
CA LEU A 76 6.09 -16.45 -5.24
C LEU A 76 5.48 -15.49 -4.22
N LYS A 77 5.65 -15.79 -2.94
CA LYS A 77 5.12 -15.00 -1.83
C LYS A 77 6.24 -14.67 -0.85
N ASN A 78 6.56 -13.38 -0.74
CA ASN A 78 7.62 -12.89 0.14
C ASN A 78 8.95 -13.63 -0.03
N GLY A 79 9.28 -13.96 -1.29
CA GLY A 79 10.50 -14.67 -1.64
C GLY A 79 10.47 -16.19 -1.44
N ALA A 80 9.35 -16.75 -1.02
CA ALA A 80 9.12 -18.17 -0.90
C ALA A 80 8.18 -18.67 -2.00
N VAL A 81 8.21 -19.95 -2.32
CA VAL A 81 7.27 -20.56 -3.28
C VAL A 81 6.04 -21.05 -2.53
N SER A 82 4.88 -20.53 -2.91
CA SER A 82 3.59 -20.85 -2.31
C SER A 82 2.74 -21.66 -3.28
N LEU A 83 2.21 -22.77 -2.80
CA LEU A 83 1.25 -23.61 -3.51
C LEU A 83 -0.06 -23.65 -2.72
N VAL A 84 -1.17 -23.35 -3.37
CA VAL A 84 -2.50 -23.49 -2.79
C VAL A 84 -3.34 -24.36 -3.74
N ILE A 85 -3.84 -25.48 -3.25
CA ILE A 85 -4.73 -26.36 -4.01
C ILE A 85 -6.00 -26.57 -3.22
N ASN A 86 -7.14 -26.41 -3.88
CA ASN A 86 -8.45 -26.74 -3.32
C ASN A 86 -9.18 -27.64 -4.31
N LEU A 87 -9.72 -28.74 -3.82
CA LEU A 87 -10.45 -29.73 -4.63
C LEU A 87 -11.92 -29.82 -4.21
N GLY A 88 -12.44 -28.79 -3.54
CA GLY A 88 -13.83 -28.70 -3.11
C GLY A 88 -14.07 -28.90 -1.62
N SER A 89 -13.09 -29.40 -0.88
CA SER A 89 -13.23 -29.75 0.55
C SER A 89 -12.33 -28.94 1.49
N GLY A 90 -11.67 -27.92 0.99
CA GLY A 90 -10.75 -27.10 1.73
C GLY A 90 -9.39 -26.99 1.05
N ALA A 91 -8.69 -25.92 1.31
CA ALA A 91 -7.41 -25.64 0.67
C ALA A 91 -6.27 -26.39 1.37
N PHE A 92 -5.42 -27.01 0.58
CA PHE A 92 -4.08 -27.42 0.99
C PHE A 92 -3.13 -26.26 0.67
N GLU A 93 -2.36 -25.83 1.64
CA GLU A 93 -1.38 -24.75 1.48
C GLU A 93 0.00 -25.28 1.84
N ALA A 94 0.97 -25.00 0.98
CA ALA A 94 2.36 -25.30 1.21
C ALA A 94 3.23 -24.09 0.91
N LEU A 95 4.19 -23.83 1.77
CA LEU A 95 5.16 -22.76 1.60
C LEU A 95 6.55 -23.37 1.64
N VAL A 96 7.33 -23.21 0.58
CA VAL A 96 8.70 -23.72 0.49
C VAL A 96 9.67 -22.54 0.55
N GLU A 97 10.52 -22.53 1.56
CA GLU A 97 11.55 -21.52 1.75
C GLU A 97 12.93 -22.15 1.63
N PRO A 98 13.93 -21.43 1.07
CA PRO A 98 15.31 -21.92 1.11
C PRO A 98 15.85 -21.86 2.55
N VAL A 99 16.86 -22.67 2.83
CA VAL A 99 17.50 -22.71 4.17
C VAL A 99 18.08 -21.34 4.53
N ASN A 100 18.67 -20.66 3.55
CA ASN A 100 19.23 -19.33 3.71
C ASN A 100 18.76 -18.42 2.57
N GLY A 101 18.40 -17.19 2.90
CA GLY A 101 17.98 -16.20 1.90
C GLY A 101 16.57 -16.43 1.38
N LYS A 102 16.35 -15.99 0.16
CA LYS A 102 15.05 -16.04 -0.52
C LYS A 102 15.24 -16.49 -1.97
N PHE A 103 14.16 -16.95 -2.61
CA PHE A 103 14.24 -17.39 -4.02
C PHE A 103 14.26 -16.22 -5.02
N ASN A 104 14.02 -15.01 -4.59
CA ASN A 104 14.12 -13.82 -5.46
C ASN A 104 15.56 -13.29 -5.56
N ASP A 105 16.51 -14.18 -5.82
CA ASP A 105 17.95 -13.91 -5.89
C ASP A 105 18.49 -13.73 -7.32
N ASN A 106 17.59 -13.64 -8.30
CA ASN A 106 17.93 -13.53 -9.72
C ASN A 106 18.70 -14.75 -10.25
N ALA A 107 18.51 -15.90 -9.65
CA ALA A 107 19.03 -17.19 -10.12
C ALA A 107 17.86 -18.08 -10.54
N TRP A 108 18.14 -19.06 -11.41
CA TRP A 108 17.13 -20.04 -11.82
C TRP A 108 16.82 -21.02 -10.69
N HIS A 109 15.52 -21.24 -10.46
CA HIS A 109 15.01 -22.23 -9.52
C HIS A 109 13.99 -23.13 -10.20
N ASP A 110 14.07 -24.43 -9.95
CA ASP A 110 13.21 -25.42 -10.57
C ASP A 110 12.10 -25.83 -9.60
N VAL A 111 10.86 -25.75 -10.05
CA VAL A 111 9.68 -26.10 -9.26
C VAL A 111 9.03 -27.33 -9.86
N LYS A 112 8.70 -28.28 -9.00
CA LYS A 112 7.94 -29.48 -9.38
C LYS A 112 6.83 -29.71 -8.36
N VAL A 113 5.59 -29.74 -8.86
CA VAL A 113 4.40 -30.08 -8.08
C VAL A 113 3.85 -31.39 -8.59
N THR A 114 3.69 -32.36 -7.71
CA THR A 114 3.07 -33.64 -8.05
C THR A 114 1.86 -33.86 -7.16
N ARG A 115 0.81 -34.37 -7.76
CA ARG A 115 -0.39 -34.77 -7.06
C ARG A 115 -0.74 -36.19 -7.48
N ASN A 116 -0.75 -37.10 -6.52
CA ASN A 116 -1.02 -38.50 -6.76
C ASN A 116 -2.12 -39.01 -5.86
N LEU A 117 -3.11 -39.66 -6.49
CA LEU A 117 -4.13 -40.38 -5.76
C LEU A 117 -3.52 -41.66 -5.22
N ARG A 118 -3.52 -41.86 -3.90
CA ARG A 118 -3.07 -43.07 -3.25
C ARG A 118 -4.19 -43.69 -2.43
N GLN A 119 -4.30 -45.02 -2.55
CA GLN A 119 -5.17 -45.81 -1.72
C GLN A 119 -4.38 -46.32 -0.51
N HIS A 120 -4.73 -45.90 0.69
CA HIS A 120 -4.16 -46.47 1.91
C HIS A 120 -4.99 -47.68 2.34
N SER A 121 -4.41 -48.86 2.25
CA SER A 121 -4.90 -50.05 2.95
C SER A 121 -4.22 -50.11 4.31
N GLY A 122 -4.93 -49.79 5.37
CA GLY A 122 -4.42 -49.90 6.74
C GLY A 122 -4.42 -51.36 7.20
N ILE A 123 -3.32 -51.77 7.83
CA ILE A 123 -3.22 -53.05 8.59
C ILE A 123 -3.70 -52.71 10.00
N GLY A 124 -4.95 -53.08 10.35
CA GLY A 124 -5.48 -52.91 11.70
C GLY A 124 -6.93 -52.48 11.74
N HIS A 125 -7.53 -52.62 12.89
CA HIS A 125 -8.98 -52.59 13.15
C HIS A 125 -9.79 -51.34 12.79
N ALA A 126 -9.21 -50.32 12.20
CA ALA A 126 -9.93 -49.06 12.06
C ALA A 126 -9.82 -48.38 10.68
N MET A 127 -9.21 -49.02 9.70
CA MET A 127 -8.96 -48.33 8.42
C MET A 127 -9.62 -49.03 7.26
N VAL A 128 -10.82 -48.61 6.99
CA VAL A 128 -11.48 -48.78 5.70
C VAL A 128 -10.65 -48.03 4.65
N ASN A 129 -10.50 -48.57 3.46
CA ASN A 129 -9.86 -47.96 2.29
C ASN A 129 -10.21 -46.48 2.14
N LYS A 130 -9.36 -45.60 2.67
CA LYS A 130 -9.46 -44.17 2.45
C LYS A 130 -8.56 -43.78 1.29
N LEU A 131 -9.14 -43.13 0.30
CA LEU A 131 -8.40 -42.51 -0.78
C LEU A 131 -7.79 -41.20 -0.25
N HIS A 132 -6.48 -41.10 -0.26
CA HIS A 132 -5.76 -39.86 0.06
C HIS A 132 -5.05 -39.35 -1.17
N CYS A 133 -5.25 -38.08 -1.50
CA CYS A 133 -4.50 -37.40 -2.53
C CYS A 133 -3.25 -36.77 -1.91
N SER A 134 -2.09 -37.30 -2.25
CA SER A 134 -0.79 -36.78 -1.83
C SER A 134 -0.40 -35.62 -2.77
N VAL A 135 -0.05 -34.49 -2.19
CA VAL A 135 0.45 -33.33 -2.91
C VAL A 135 1.87 -33.04 -2.44
N THR A 136 2.81 -33.01 -3.37
CA THR A 136 4.22 -32.72 -3.07
C THR A 136 4.69 -31.57 -3.93
N ILE A 137 5.29 -30.56 -3.31
CA ILE A 137 6.00 -29.50 -3.99
C ILE A 137 7.48 -29.58 -3.66
N SER A 138 8.32 -29.51 -4.68
CA SER A 138 9.77 -29.50 -4.55
C SER A 138 10.34 -28.31 -5.30
N VAL A 139 11.27 -27.62 -4.67
CA VAL A 139 12.05 -26.55 -5.30
C VAL A 139 13.51 -26.92 -5.27
N ASP A 140 14.16 -26.90 -6.45
CA ASP A 140 15.56 -27.28 -6.68
C ASP A 140 15.89 -28.72 -6.29
N GLY A 141 14.87 -29.58 -6.24
CA GLY A 141 15.03 -31.00 -5.93
C GLY A 141 15.41 -31.33 -4.49
N ILE A 142 15.74 -30.32 -3.69
CA ILE A 142 16.26 -30.48 -2.32
C ILE A 142 15.18 -30.11 -1.29
N LEU A 143 14.44 -29.06 -1.53
CA LEU A 143 13.42 -28.56 -0.62
C LEU A 143 12.07 -29.14 -1.01
N THR A 144 11.54 -30.01 -0.18
CA THR A 144 10.29 -30.72 -0.46
C THR A 144 9.32 -30.61 0.69
N THR A 145 8.08 -30.26 0.39
CA THR A 145 6.96 -30.27 1.32
C THR A 145 5.89 -31.20 0.78
N THR A 146 5.46 -32.17 1.59
CA THR A 146 4.40 -33.11 1.21
C THR A 146 3.24 -33.00 2.18
N GLY A 147 2.02 -33.00 1.65
CA GLY A 147 0.80 -33.02 2.43
C GLY A 147 -0.25 -33.87 1.75
N TYR A 148 -1.40 -33.96 2.40
CA TYR A 148 -2.53 -34.74 1.92
C TYR A 148 -3.77 -33.86 1.86
N THR A 149 -4.49 -33.88 0.73
CA THR A 149 -5.83 -33.30 0.66
C THR A 149 -6.78 -34.30 1.34
N GLN A 150 -7.54 -33.81 2.30
CA GLN A 150 -8.54 -34.63 2.96
C GLN A 150 -9.78 -34.74 2.08
N GLU A 151 -10.34 -35.95 1.99
CA GLU A 151 -11.72 -36.24 1.60
C GLU A 151 -12.01 -36.81 0.23
N ASP A 152 -13.31 -37.00 0.02
CA ASP A 152 -13.98 -37.76 -1.04
C ASP A 152 -13.79 -37.17 -2.44
N TYR A 153 -13.41 -35.90 -2.54
CA TYR A 153 -13.12 -35.22 -3.81
C TYR A 153 -11.64 -35.10 -4.05
N THR A 154 -11.14 -35.88 -5.00
CA THR A 154 -9.72 -35.92 -5.37
C THR A 154 -9.46 -35.45 -6.81
N MET A 155 -10.49 -35.01 -7.51
CA MET A 155 -10.42 -34.58 -8.89
C MET A 155 -10.21 -33.07 -8.99
N LEU A 156 -9.17 -32.67 -9.70
CA LEU A 156 -9.03 -31.29 -10.17
C LEU A 156 -9.80 -31.15 -11.48
N GLY A 157 -10.79 -30.26 -11.50
CA GLY A 157 -11.53 -29.92 -12.71
C GLY A 157 -11.34 -28.46 -13.07
N SER A 158 -10.95 -28.16 -14.30
CA SER A 158 -10.88 -26.80 -14.79
C SER A 158 -11.35 -26.74 -16.24
N ASP A 159 -12.33 -25.90 -16.47
CA ASP A 159 -12.94 -25.66 -17.79
C ASP A 159 -12.78 -24.19 -18.24
N ASP A 160 -12.02 -23.40 -17.51
CA ASP A 160 -11.80 -21.98 -17.75
C ASP A 160 -10.45 -21.73 -18.42
N PHE A 161 -9.63 -20.93 -17.81
CA PHE A 161 -8.33 -20.56 -18.35
C PHE A 161 -7.19 -21.10 -17.49
N PHE A 162 -6.09 -21.41 -18.16
CA PHE A 162 -4.83 -21.69 -17.52
C PHE A 162 -3.96 -20.43 -17.64
N TYR A 163 -3.73 -19.75 -16.52
CA TYR A 163 -2.94 -18.53 -16.50
C TYR A 163 -1.48 -18.82 -16.17
N VAL A 164 -0.55 -18.17 -16.88
CA VAL A 164 0.88 -18.24 -16.65
C VAL A 164 1.44 -16.83 -16.58
N GLY A 165 2.16 -16.52 -15.51
CA GLY A 165 2.81 -15.21 -15.32
C GLY A 165 1.90 -14.11 -14.80
N GLY A 166 0.64 -14.39 -14.60
CA GLY A 166 -0.33 -13.42 -14.11
C GLY A 166 -1.72 -13.66 -14.64
N SER A 167 -2.61 -12.71 -14.41
CA SER A 167 -4.00 -12.75 -14.85
C SER A 167 -4.54 -11.33 -14.98
N PRO A 168 -5.75 -11.14 -15.55
CA PRO A 168 -6.38 -9.81 -15.59
C PRO A 168 -6.69 -9.24 -14.20
N SER A 169 -6.85 -10.11 -13.20
CA SER A 169 -7.29 -9.72 -11.86
C SER A 169 -6.75 -10.72 -10.84
N THR A 170 -5.44 -10.68 -10.63
CA THR A 170 -4.71 -11.69 -9.83
C THR A 170 -5.16 -11.74 -8.37
N ALA A 171 -5.50 -10.60 -7.78
CA ALA A 171 -6.01 -10.55 -6.41
C ALA A 171 -7.35 -11.28 -6.24
N ASP A 172 -8.15 -11.34 -7.29
CA ASP A 172 -9.49 -11.94 -7.27
C ASP A 172 -9.50 -13.43 -7.63
N LEU A 173 -8.36 -13.98 -8.01
CA LEU A 173 -8.26 -15.40 -8.29
C LEU A 173 -8.47 -16.23 -7.02
N PRO A 174 -9.24 -17.31 -7.07
CA PRO A 174 -9.46 -18.16 -5.89
C PRO A 174 -8.13 -18.66 -5.32
N GLY A 175 -7.96 -18.49 -4.01
CA GLY A 175 -6.78 -18.98 -3.30
C GLY A 175 -5.48 -18.26 -3.59
N SER A 176 -5.49 -17.18 -4.35
CA SER A 176 -4.27 -16.42 -4.63
C SER A 176 -3.76 -15.71 -3.37
N PRO A 177 -2.56 -16.02 -2.88
CA PRO A 177 -1.99 -15.34 -1.73
C PRO A 177 -1.34 -14.01 -2.11
N VAL A 178 -1.28 -13.67 -3.41
CA VAL A 178 -0.63 -12.46 -3.93
C VAL A 178 -1.57 -11.73 -4.85
N SER A 179 -1.37 -10.43 -4.98
CA SER A 179 -2.13 -9.56 -5.87
C SER A 179 -1.35 -9.19 -7.12
N ASN A 180 -0.07 -9.53 -7.20
CA ASN A 180 0.83 -9.09 -8.26
C ASN A 180 1.01 -10.17 -9.33
N ASN A 181 1.14 -9.73 -10.57
CA ASN A 181 1.64 -10.57 -11.65
C ASN A 181 3.14 -10.78 -11.50
N PHE A 182 3.64 -11.86 -12.09
CA PHE A 182 5.05 -12.21 -12.01
C PHE A 182 5.93 -11.24 -12.81
N MET A 183 7.07 -10.87 -12.24
CA MET A 183 8.14 -10.12 -12.92
C MET A 183 9.42 -10.94 -12.93
N GLY A 184 9.87 -11.30 -14.10
CA GLY A 184 11.07 -12.10 -14.26
C GLY A 184 10.94 -13.04 -15.43
N CYS A 185 11.72 -14.12 -15.42
CA CYS A 185 11.71 -15.13 -16.47
C CYS A 185 11.06 -16.41 -15.96
N LEU A 186 10.21 -16.98 -16.80
CA LEU A 186 9.70 -18.34 -16.63
C LEU A 186 10.13 -19.17 -17.81
N LYS A 187 10.52 -20.44 -17.57
CA LYS A 187 10.85 -21.36 -18.65
C LYS A 187 10.26 -22.74 -18.39
N GLU A 188 10.00 -23.43 -19.50
CA GLU A 188 9.55 -24.83 -19.49
C GLU A 188 8.36 -25.04 -18.57
N VAL A 189 7.34 -24.17 -18.70
CA VAL A 189 6.08 -24.30 -17.94
C VAL A 189 5.25 -25.41 -18.56
N VAL A 190 5.10 -26.52 -17.84
CA VAL A 190 4.42 -27.71 -18.32
C VAL A 190 3.43 -28.21 -17.28
N TYR A 191 2.22 -28.45 -17.71
CA TYR A 191 1.20 -29.20 -16.99
C TYR A 191 0.98 -30.54 -17.69
N LYS A 192 0.98 -31.61 -16.96
CA LYS A 192 0.64 -32.92 -17.51
C LYS A 192 -0.19 -33.76 -16.54
N ASN A 193 -1.03 -34.60 -17.10
CA ASN A 193 -1.74 -35.66 -16.40
C ASN A 193 -1.71 -36.94 -17.26
N ASN A 194 -2.47 -37.95 -16.89
CA ASN A 194 -2.46 -39.24 -17.64
C ASN A 194 -2.94 -39.09 -19.09
N ASP A 195 -3.77 -38.09 -19.37
CA ASP A 195 -4.46 -37.93 -20.66
C ASP A 195 -3.96 -36.76 -21.48
N VAL A 196 -3.33 -35.77 -20.84
CA VAL A 196 -2.99 -34.48 -21.44
C VAL A 196 -1.59 -34.04 -21.05
N ARG A 197 -0.88 -33.47 -22.00
CA ARG A 197 0.39 -32.76 -21.77
C ARG A 197 0.31 -31.37 -22.38
N LEU A 198 0.31 -30.35 -21.54
CA LEU A 198 0.29 -28.96 -21.96
C LEU A 198 1.65 -28.32 -21.71
N GLU A 199 2.44 -28.17 -22.75
CA GLU A 199 3.68 -27.41 -22.72
C GLU A 199 3.37 -25.94 -22.95
N LEU A 200 2.92 -25.26 -21.89
CA LEU A 200 2.35 -23.90 -21.97
C LEU A 200 3.32 -22.87 -22.54
N SER A 201 4.59 -22.93 -22.17
CA SER A 201 5.62 -22.05 -22.72
C SER A 201 5.82 -22.25 -24.24
N ARG A 202 5.80 -23.51 -24.67
CA ARG A 202 5.90 -23.86 -26.08
C ARG A 202 4.69 -23.41 -26.88
N LEU A 203 3.49 -23.63 -26.34
CA LEU A 203 2.24 -23.22 -26.98
C LEU A 203 2.17 -21.70 -27.17
N ALA A 204 2.68 -20.95 -26.19
CA ALA A 204 2.75 -19.49 -26.30
C ALA A 204 3.71 -19.05 -27.41
N LYS A 205 4.91 -19.62 -27.44
CA LYS A 205 5.92 -19.25 -28.44
C LYS A 205 5.49 -19.62 -29.87
N GLN A 206 4.83 -20.77 -30.03
CA GLN A 206 4.38 -21.27 -31.33
C GLN A 206 3.08 -20.65 -31.81
N GLY A 207 2.41 -19.85 -30.99
CA GLY A 207 1.18 -19.16 -31.39
C GLY A 207 -0.01 -20.08 -31.52
N ASP A 208 -0.17 -21.06 -30.62
CA ASP A 208 -1.34 -21.93 -30.60
C ASP A 208 -2.63 -21.09 -30.51
N PRO A 209 -3.67 -21.40 -31.31
CA PRO A 209 -4.90 -20.59 -31.32
C PRO A 209 -5.64 -20.51 -29.99
N LYS A 210 -5.46 -21.48 -29.10
CA LYS A 210 -6.08 -21.50 -27.75
C LYS A 210 -5.27 -20.70 -26.74
N MET A 211 -4.03 -20.31 -27.09
CA MET A 211 -3.17 -19.53 -26.22
C MET A 211 -3.21 -18.06 -26.62
N LYS A 212 -3.63 -17.23 -25.69
CA LYS A 212 -3.56 -15.78 -25.84
C LYS A 212 -2.44 -15.22 -25.00
N ILE A 213 -1.64 -14.34 -25.60
CA ILE A 213 -0.60 -13.60 -24.90
C ILE A 213 -1.12 -12.18 -24.67
N HIS A 214 -1.22 -11.79 -23.41
CA HIS A 214 -1.55 -10.43 -23.05
C HIS A 214 -0.28 -9.62 -22.95
N GLY A 215 -0.19 -8.55 -23.74
CA GLY A 215 1.00 -7.70 -23.82
C GLY A 215 2.04 -8.23 -24.79
N VAL A 216 3.21 -7.64 -24.75
CA VAL A 216 4.35 -8.00 -25.59
C VAL A 216 5.38 -8.74 -24.75
N VAL A 217 5.62 -9.99 -25.10
CA VAL A 217 6.52 -10.87 -24.36
C VAL A 217 7.73 -11.21 -25.20
N ALA A 218 8.93 -11.05 -24.63
CA ALA A 218 10.17 -11.53 -25.22
C ALA A 218 10.34 -13.02 -24.88
N PHE A 219 10.54 -13.87 -25.90
CA PHE A 219 10.78 -15.30 -25.72
C PHE A 219 12.26 -15.62 -25.50
N LYS A 220 12.85 -14.89 -24.59
CA LYS A 220 14.20 -15.08 -24.07
C LYS A 220 14.23 -14.45 -22.67
N CYS A 221 15.20 -14.81 -21.85
CA CYS A 221 15.36 -14.19 -20.54
C CYS A 221 16.15 -12.90 -20.68
N GLU A 222 15.44 -11.79 -20.64
CA GLU A 222 16.04 -10.47 -20.57
C GLU A 222 16.26 -10.09 -19.11
N ASN A 223 17.25 -9.23 -18.86
CA ASN A 223 17.36 -8.61 -17.54
C ASN A 223 16.13 -7.73 -17.33
N VAL A 224 15.22 -8.20 -16.51
CA VAL A 224 14.15 -7.36 -16.00
C VAL A 224 14.81 -6.45 -14.98
N ALA A 225 14.99 -5.18 -15.36
CA ALA A 225 15.35 -4.18 -14.40
C ALA A 225 14.28 -4.22 -13.30
N THR A 226 14.70 -4.37 -12.06
CA THR A 226 13.86 -3.98 -10.92
C THR A 226 13.35 -2.59 -11.25
N LEU A 227 12.04 -2.39 -11.11
CA LEU A 227 11.51 -1.04 -11.18
C LEU A 227 12.28 -0.22 -10.16
N ASP A 228 13.12 0.69 -10.64
CA ASP A 228 14.00 1.45 -9.78
C ASP A 228 13.16 2.21 -8.75
N PRO A 229 13.56 2.20 -7.48
CA PRO A 229 12.88 2.98 -6.47
C PRO A 229 13.01 4.46 -6.77
N ILE A 230 12.05 5.24 -6.29
CA ILE A 230 12.12 6.69 -6.27
C ILE A 230 12.17 7.17 -4.83
N THR A 231 12.73 8.35 -4.63
CA THR A 231 12.72 9.04 -3.33
C THR A 231 11.91 10.32 -3.46
N PHE A 232 10.93 10.49 -2.59
CA PHE A 232 10.29 11.78 -2.35
C PHE A 232 11.14 12.54 -1.34
N GLU A 233 11.73 13.64 -1.77
CA GLU A 233 12.66 14.41 -0.93
C GLU A 233 11.96 15.48 -0.10
N THR A 234 10.76 15.89 -0.51
CA THR A 234 10.01 16.96 0.14
C THR A 234 8.56 16.59 0.32
N PRO A 235 7.87 17.09 1.35
CA PRO A 235 6.45 16.77 1.57
C PRO A 235 5.49 17.40 0.54
N GLU A 236 5.97 18.29 -0.31
CA GLU A 236 5.19 18.92 -1.36
C GLU A 236 5.18 18.12 -2.66
N SER A 237 6.04 17.11 -2.78
CA SER A 237 6.18 16.30 -3.98
C SER A 237 5.05 15.28 -4.12
N PHE A 238 4.61 15.05 -5.34
CA PHE A 238 3.59 14.03 -5.62
C PHE A 238 3.70 13.55 -7.07
N ILE A 239 3.17 12.36 -7.32
CA ILE A 239 2.99 11.81 -8.66
C ILE A 239 1.50 11.53 -8.86
N SER A 240 0.95 11.97 -9.99
CA SER A 240 -0.42 11.73 -10.38
C SER A 240 -0.50 10.47 -11.24
N LEU A 241 -1.28 9.49 -10.79
CA LEU A 241 -1.56 8.27 -11.52
C LEU A 241 -2.94 8.35 -12.14
N PRO A 242 -3.20 7.64 -13.25
CA PRO A 242 -4.54 7.61 -13.83
C PRO A 242 -5.59 7.10 -12.84
N LYS A 243 -6.83 7.48 -13.08
CA LYS A 243 -7.98 7.05 -12.30
C LYS A 243 -7.96 5.54 -12.05
N TRP A 244 -8.12 5.15 -10.79
CA TRP A 244 -8.22 3.75 -10.41
C TRP A 244 -9.67 3.27 -10.47
N ASN A 245 -9.97 2.33 -11.36
CA ASN A 245 -11.29 1.72 -11.49
C ASN A 245 -11.44 0.58 -10.50
N ALA A 246 -11.77 0.92 -9.26
CA ALA A 246 -11.88 -0.04 -8.17
C ALA A 246 -13.34 -0.22 -7.72
N LYS A 247 -14.31 -0.14 -8.63
CA LYS A 247 -15.73 -0.10 -8.26
C LYS A 247 -16.14 -1.24 -7.35
N LYS A 248 -15.88 -2.47 -7.73
CA LYS A 248 -16.27 -3.65 -6.95
C LYS A 248 -15.11 -4.37 -6.31
N THR A 249 -14.00 -4.44 -7.02
CA THR A 249 -12.76 -5.10 -6.57
C THR A 249 -11.57 -4.22 -6.88
N GLY A 250 -10.48 -4.44 -6.18
CA GLY A 250 -9.24 -3.75 -6.46
C GLY A 250 -8.12 -4.22 -5.57
N SER A 251 -6.90 -4.00 -6.04
CA SER A 251 -5.69 -4.30 -5.28
C SER A 251 -4.61 -3.27 -5.55
N ILE A 252 -3.84 -2.98 -4.53
CA ILE A 252 -2.63 -2.16 -4.63
C ILE A 252 -1.56 -2.78 -3.77
N SER A 253 -0.35 -2.88 -4.30
CA SER A 253 0.81 -3.25 -3.52
C SER A 253 2.00 -2.38 -3.87
N PHE A 254 2.86 -2.16 -2.90
CA PHE A 254 4.09 -1.38 -3.05
C PHE A 254 5.02 -1.65 -1.87
N ASP A 255 6.29 -1.26 -2.04
CA ASP A 255 7.24 -1.22 -0.95
C ASP A 255 7.55 0.24 -0.61
N PHE A 256 7.71 0.53 0.66
CA PHE A 256 8.13 1.84 1.12
C PHE A 256 9.23 1.75 2.17
N ARG A 257 9.99 2.82 2.30
CA ARG A 257 11.09 2.94 3.25
C ARG A 257 11.23 4.38 3.68
N THR A 258 11.17 4.63 4.98
CA THR A 258 11.28 5.99 5.53
C THR A 258 11.71 6.00 6.99
N THR A 259 12.21 7.13 7.44
CA THR A 259 12.41 7.44 8.87
C THR A 259 11.46 8.53 9.35
N GLU A 260 10.65 9.10 8.46
CA GLU A 260 9.68 10.15 8.79
C GLU A 260 8.46 9.57 9.52
N PRO A 261 7.91 10.27 10.53
CA PRO A 261 6.77 9.73 11.27
C PRO A 261 5.42 9.90 10.58
N ASN A 262 5.31 10.87 9.67
CA ASN A 262 4.03 11.22 9.05
C ASN A 262 4.19 11.35 7.53
N GLY A 263 3.17 10.90 6.80
CA GLY A 263 3.16 11.08 5.36
C GLY A 263 1.94 10.47 4.70
N LEU A 264 1.38 11.20 3.73
CA LEU A 264 0.33 10.69 2.86
C LEU A 264 0.96 9.91 1.72
N ILE A 265 0.69 8.61 1.65
CA ILE A 265 1.31 7.73 0.65
C ILE A 265 0.44 7.63 -0.59
N LEU A 266 -0.83 7.28 -0.43
CA LEU A 266 -1.79 7.15 -1.53
C LEU A 266 -3.11 7.83 -1.18
N PHE A 267 -3.72 8.48 -2.16
CA PHE A 267 -5.02 9.12 -1.99
C PHE A 267 -5.76 9.23 -3.32
N SER A 268 -7.06 8.92 -3.29
CA SER A 268 -8.00 9.20 -4.37
C SER A 268 -9.40 9.41 -3.81
N HIS A 269 -10.21 10.21 -4.49
CA HIS A 269 -11.59 10.44 -4.10
C HIS A 269 -12.55 10.39 -5.29
N GLY A 270 -13.83 10.20 -5.00
CA GLY A 270 -14.89 10.19 -5.98
C GLY A 270 -15.54 11.55 -6.17
N LYS A 271 -16.68 11.54 -6.85
CA LYS A 271 -17.47 12.77 -7.04
C LYS A 271 -18.05 13.24 -5.72
N PRO A 272 -18.02 14.56 -5.46
CA PRO A 272 -18.67 15.13 -4.30
C PRO A 272 -20.16 14.84 -4.30
N ARG A 273 -20.68 14.42 -3.16
CA ARG A 273 -22.11 14.27 -2.91
C ARG A 273 -22.49 15.06 -1.68
N HIS A 274 -23.64 15.71 -1.73
CA HIS A 274 -24.19 16.43 -0.58
C HIS A 274 -24.90 15.43 0.32
N GLN A 275 -24.31 15.20 1.51
CA GLN A 275 -25.03 14.45 2.52
C GLN A 275 -26.02 15.37 3.22
N LYS A 276 -27.27 14.92 3.31
CA LYS A 276 -28.26 15.50 4.21
C LYS A 276 -27.95 15.04 5.63
N ASP A 277 -26.86 15.53 6.20
CA ASP A 277 -26.59 15.37 7.60
C ASP A 277 -27.22 16.57 8.33
N ALA A 278 -28.12 16.30 9.29
CA ALA A 278 -28.76 17.34 10.07
C ALA A 278 -27.76 18.18 10.89
N LYS A 279 -26.57 17.66 11.16
CA LYS A 279 -25.52 18.37 11.92
C LYS A 279 -24.62 19.24 11.03
N HIS A 280 -24.41 18.85 9.78
CA HIS A 280 -23.51 19.54 8.86
C HIS A 280 -24.09 19.54 7.44
N PRO A 281 -25.17 20.26 7.16
CA PRO A 281 -25.90 20.19 5.90
C PRO A 281 -25.10 20.65 4.68
N GLN A 282 -23.97 21.33 4.87
CA GLN A 282 -23.10 21.79 3.79
C GLN A 282 -21.79 21.00 3.69
N MET A 283 -21.63 19.96 4.50
CA MET A 283 -20.45 19.10 4.44
C MET A 283 -20.52 18.23 3.19
N VAL A 284 -19.53 18.36 2.32
CA VAL A 284 -19.41 17.54 1.12
C VAL A 284 -18.74 16.22 1.47
N LYS A 285 -19.40 15.11 1.16
CA LYS A 285 -18.85 13.76 1.33
C LYS A 285 -18.42 13.21 -0.02
N VAL A 286 -17.37 12.43 -0.02
CA VAL A 286 -16.86 11.72 -1.18
C VAL A 286 -16.55 10.29 -0.80
N ASP A 287 -16.67 9.37 -1.76
CA ASP A 287 -15.97 8.09 -1.65
C ASP A 287 -14.49 8.39 -1.71
N PHE A 288 -13.70 7.73 -0.89
CA PHE A 288 -12.25 7.92 -0.95
C PHE A 288 -11.50 6.66 -0.52
N PHE A 289 -10.25 6.62 -0.93
CA PHE A 289 -9.26 5.64 -0.53
C PHE A 289 -7.99 6.39 -0.13
N ALA A 290 -7.41 6.03 1.00
CA ALA A 290 -6.16 6.61 1.46
C ALA A 290 -5.31 5.59 2.20
N ILE A 291 -4.00 5.67 1.99
CA ILE A 291 -3.01 5.04 2.85
C ILE A 291 -2.12 6.14 3.37
N GLU A 292 -2.07 6.28 4.69
CA GLU A 292 -1.29 7.32 5.34
C GLU A 292 -0.46 6.78 6.50
N MET A 293 0.61 7.48 6.80
CA MET A 293 1.42 7.21 7.98
C MET A 293 1.25 8.35 8.99
N LEU A 294 0.93 7.98 10.22
CA LEU A 294 0.78 8.92 11.33
C LEU A 294 1.54 8.38 12.55
N ASP A 295 2.41 9.22 13.11
CA ASP A 295 3.24 8.89 14.26
C ASP A 295 3.96 7.53 14.10
N GLY A 296 4.45 7.26 12.91
CA GLY A 296 5.18 6.04 12.56
C GLY A 296 4.31 4.83 12.25
N HIS A 297 2.99 4.92 12.39
CA HIS A 297 2.07 3.82 12.10
C HIS A 297 1.39 4.00 10.74
N LEU A 298 1.20 2.89 10.05
CA LEU A 298 0.52 2.86 8.76
C LEU A 298 -0.98 2.63 8.94
N TYR A 299 -1.78 3.47 8.28
CA TYR A 299 -3.23 3.40 8.31
C TYR A 299 -3.83 3.25 6.92
N LEU A 300 -4.86 2.43 6.84
CA LEU A 300 -5.76 2.34 5.71
C LEU A 300 -7.06 3.07 6.04
N LEU A 301 -7.49 3.95 5.14
CA LEU A 301 -8.79 4.62 5.24
C LEU A 301 -9.54 4.44 3.94
N LEU A 302 -10.82 4.13 4.03
CA LEU A 302 -11.69 4.15 2.86
C LEU A 302 -13.14 4.42 3.26
N ASP A 303 -13.89 5.01 2.34
CA ASP A 303 -15.31 5.28 2.47
C ASP A 303 -16.01 4.95 1.15
N MET A 304 -16.97 4.05 1.18
CA MET A 304 -17.77 3.64 0.03
C MET A 304 -19.20 4.23 0.06
N GLY A 305 -19.39 5.27 0.88
CA GLY A 305 -20.67 5.96 1.00
C GLY A 305 -21.44 5.69 2.28
N SER A 306 -21.05 4.70 3.04
CA SER A 306 -21.77 4.27 4.26
C SER A 306 -20.97 4.51 5.54
N GLY A 307 -19.94 5.34 5.47
CA GLY A 307 -19.06 5.67 6.59
C GLY A 307 -17.61 5.28 6.35
N THR A 308 -16.73 5.98 7.01
CA THR A 308 -15.28 5.77 6.90
C THR A 308 -14.82 4.64 7.79
N ILE A 309 -13.98 3.77 7.24
CA ILE A 309 -13.21 2.81 8.01
C ILE A 309 -11.78 3.30 8.10
N LYS A 310 -11.18 3.23 9.29
CA LYS A 310 -9.78 3.55 9.55
C LYS A 310 -9.15 2.39 10.29
N ILE A 311 -8.12 1.80 9.69
CA ILE A 311 -7.49 0.60 10.20
C ILE A 311 -6.00 0.85 10.35
N LYS A 312 -5.46 0.57 11.54
CA LYS A 312 -4.02 0.49 11.77
C LYS A 312 -3.52 -0.82 11.17
N ALA A 313 -2.73 -0.73 10.10
CA ALA A 313 -2.29 -1.90 9.35
C ALA A 313 -1.31 -2.78 10.12
N LEU A 314 -0.51 -2.19 11.01
CA LEU A 314 0.45 -2.89 11.85
C LEU A 314 0.56 -2.16 13.19
N GLN A 315 0.63 -2.90 14.29
CA GLN A 315 0.78 -2.30 15.61
C GLN A 315 2.18 -1.72 15.84
N LYS A 316 3.18 -2.27 15.17
CA LYS A 316 4.55 -1.79 15.21
C LYS A 316 4.71 -0.54 14.34
N LYS A 317 5.54 0.41 14.79
CA LYS A 317 5.97 1.55 13.96
C LYS A 317 6.80 1.06 12.78
N VAL A 318 6.62 1.69 11.64
CA VAL A 318 7.23 1.28 10.37
C VAL A 318 8.17 2.35 9.79
N ASN A 319 8.57 3.31 10.59
CA ASN A 319 9.49 4.39 10.20
C ASN A 319 10.92 4.18 10.72
N ASP A 320 11.39 2.94 10.69
CA ASP A 320 12.72 2.55 11.17
C ASP A 320 13.79 2.55 10.07
N GLY A 321 13.45 3.00 8.87
CA GLY A 321 14.37 3.04 7.74
C GLY A 321 14.51 1.73 6.99
N GLU A 322 13.75 0.70 7.34
CA GLU A 322 13.73 -0.58 6.63
C GLU A 322 12.62 -0.61 5.57
N TRP A 323 12.77 -1.48 4.57
CA TRP A 323 11.75 -1.70 3.57
C TRP A 323 10.57 -2.48 4.16
N TYR A 324 9.36 -2.00 3.87
CA TYR A 324 8.10 -2.67 4.20
C TYR A 324 7.29 -2.90 2.94
N HIS A 325 6.74 -4.10 2.82
CA HIS A 325 5.83 -4.46 1.73
C HIS A 325 4.39 -4.30 2.20
N VAL A 326 3.62 -3.53 1.44
CA VAL A 326 2.19 -3.31 1.70
C VAL A 326 1.39 -3.95 0.58
N ASP A 327 0.38 -4.72 0.94
CA ASP A 327 -0.53 -5.37 0.01
C ASP A 327 -1.97 -5.13 0.47
N PHE A 328 -2.73 -4.42 -0.35
CA PHE A 328 -4.14 -4.12 -0.13
C PHE A 328 -5.00 -4.85 -1.15
N GLN A 329 -6.02 -5.56 -0.68
CA GLN A 329 -6.99 -6.26 -1.51
C GLN A 329 -8.40 -5.98 -1.02
N ARG A 330 -9.32 -5.74 -1.95
CA ARG A 330 -10.73 -5.49 -1.65
C ARG A 330 -11.65 -6.26 -2.60
N ASP A 331 -12.68 -6.84 -2.03
CA ASP A 331 -13.84 -7.38 -2.73
C ASP A 331 -15.11 -6.88 -2.05
N GLY A 332 -15.79 -5.93 -2.68
CA GLY A 332 -16.97 -5.31 -2.13
C GLY A 332 -16.69 -4.62 -0.79
N ARG A 333 -17.41 -5.02 0.25
CA ARG A 333 -17.28 -4.48 1.61
C ARG A 333 -16.10 -5.06 2.39
N SER A 334 -15.56 -6.17 1.94
CA SER A 334 -14.51 -6.90 2.65
C SER A 334 -13.17 -6.71 1.98
N GLY A 335 -12.12 -6.75 2.77
CA GLY A 335 -10.77 -6.66 2.25
C GLY A 335 -9.73 -6.94 3.30
N THR A 336 -8.48 -6.81 2.89
CA THR A 336 -7.34 -7.00 3.77
C THR A 336 -6.25 -6.00 3.44
N ILE A 337 -5.52 -5.60 4.46
CA ILE A 337 -4.24 -4.93 4.28
C ILE A 337 -3.17 -5.74 4.99
N SER A 338 -2.09 -6.04 4.28
CA SER A 338 -0.96 -6.79 4.82
C SER A 338 0.27 -5.91 4.83
N VAL A 339 1.02 -5.95 5.91
CA VAL A 339 2.34 -5.35 6.01
C VAL A 339 3.33 -6.48 6.25
N ASN A 340 4.23 -6.68 5.29
CA ASN A 340 5.10 -7.85 5.20
C ASN A 340 4.27 -9.14 5.24
N THR A 341 4.36 -9.93 6.31
CA THR A 341 3.60 -11.19 6.44
C THR A 341 2.35 -11.07 7.30
N LEU A 342 2.12 -9.92 7.94
CA LEU A 342 0.99 -9.73 8.86
C LEU A 342 -0.21 -9.16 8.12
N ARG A 343 -1.29 -9.90 8.13
CA ARG A 343 -2.53 -9.60 7.42
C ARG A 343 -3.60 -9.10 8.39
N THR A 344 -4.22 -7.98 8.06
CA THR A 344 -5.32 -7.41 8.82
C THR A 344 -6.57 -7.38 7.95
N PRO A 345 -7.59 -8.21 8.23
CA PRO A 345 -8.84 -8.17 7.51
C PRO A 345 -9.75 -7.05 8.02
N TYR A 346 -10.66 -6.59 7.16
CA TYR A 346 -11.67 -5.62 7.54
C TYR A 346 -12.99 -5.89 6.81
N THR A 347 -14.07 -5.37 7.37
CA THR A 347 -15.38 -5.29 6.72
C THR A 347 -15.87 -3.86 6.87
N ALA A 348 -16.18 -3.21 5.76
CA ALA A 348 -16.68 -1.84 5.76
C ALA A 348 -18.10 -1.76 6.34
N PRO A 349 -18.46 -0.68 7.03
CA PRO A 349 -19.81 -0.50 7.56
C PRO A 349 -20.83 -0.25 6.45
N GLY A 350 -22.10 -0.52 6.75
CA GLY A 350 -23.21 -0.28 5.83
C GLY A 350 -23.39 -1.36 4.78
N GLU A 351 -24.11 -1.04 3.74
CA GLU A 351 -24.48 -1.99 2.68
C GLU A 351 -23.78 -1.74 1.34
N SER A 352 -23.12 -0.59 1.19
CA SER A 352 -22.48 -0.25 -0.07
C SER A 352 -21.26 -1.15 -0.33
N GLU A 353 -21.22 -1.74 -1.51
CA GLU A 353 -20.12 -2.58 -1.99
C GLU A 353 -19.28 -1.88 -3.06
N ILE A 354 -19.65 -0.64 -3.42
CA ILE A 354 -19.06 0.08 -4.53
C ILE A 354 -18.19 1.22 -4.02
N LEU A 355 -16.94 1.23 -4.46
CA LEU A 355 -16.00 2.32 -4.27
C LEU A 355 -15.87 3.08 -5.58
N ASP A 356 -16.53 4.23 -5.66
CA ASP A 356 -16.56 5.04 -6.88
C ASP A 356 -15.57 6.19 -6.78
N LEU A 357 -14.39 5.99 -7.33
CA LEU A 357 -13.31 6.97 -7.39
C LEU A 357 -13.29 7.63 -8.76
N ASP A 358 -13.27 8.94 -8.81
CA ASP A 358 -13.40 9.71 -10.05
C ASP A 358 -12.18 10.57 -10.38
N ASP A 359 -11.38 10.90 -9.39
CA ASP A 359 -10.16 11.69 -9.58
C ASP A 359 -8.93 10.79 -9.77
N ASP A 360 -7.79 11.41 -10.06
CA ASP A 360 -6.50 10.72 -10.15
C ASP A 360 -6.15 10.05 -8.82
N LEU A 361 -5.32 9.02 -8.91
CA LEU A 361 -4.70 8.42 -7.75
C LEU A 361 -3.37 9.13 -7.48
N TYR A 362 -3.26 9.79 -6.34
CA TYR A 362 -2.06 10.55 -5.97
C TYR A 362 -1.12 9.70 -5.13
N LEU A 363 0.14 9.72 -5.50
CA LEU A 363 1.22 9.02 -4.79
C LEU A 363 2.17 10.05 -4.16
N GLY A 364 2.42 9.92 -2.87
CA GLY A 364 3.43 10.71 -2.13
C GLY A 364 2.95 12.05 -1.61
N GLY A 365 1.84 12.58 -2.10
CA GLY A 365 1.31 13.87 -1.71
C GLY A 365 0.15 14.30 -2.58
N LEU A 366 -0.26 15.55 -2.45
CA LEU A 366 -1.41 16.11 -3.14
C LEU A 366 -1.02 17.39 -3.86
N PRO A 367 -1.64 17.69 -5.02
CA PRO A 367 -1.43 18.95 -5.69
C PRO A 367 -1.96 20.11 -4.84
N GLU A 368 -1.22 21.21 -4.83
CA GLU A 368 -1.64 22.46 -4.24
C GLU A 368 -2.65 23.12 -5.17
N ASN A 369 -3.74 23.63 -4.62
CA ASN A 369 -4.74 24.46 -5.36
C ASN A 369 -5.43 23.80 -6.56
N LYS A 370 -5.58 22.47 -6.58
CA LYS A 370 -6.35 21.82 -7.63
C LYS A 370 -7.85 22.03 -7.40
N ALA A 371 -8.54 22.57 -8.42
CA ALA A 371 -10.00 22.72 -8.40
C ALA A 371 -10.69 21.35 -8.31
N GLY A 372 -11.66 21.23 -7.43
CA GLY A 372 -12.44 19.99 -7.25
C GLY A 372 -11.80 18.95 -6.35
N LEU A 373 -10.62 19.19 -5.81
CA LEU A 373 -9.99 18.30 -4.84
C LEU A 373 -10.68 18.46 -3.48
N VAL A 374 -11.23 17.38 -2.96
CA VAL A 374 -11.92 17.34 -1.67
C VAL A 374 -11.11 16.53 -0.68
N PHE A 375 -10.80 17.13 0.46
CA PHE A 375 -10.10 16.45 1.54
C PHE A 375 -11.09 15.91 2.57
N PRO A 376 -11.26 14.59 2.68
CA PRO A 376 -12.04 14.02 3.77
C PRO A 376 -11.42 14.40 5.12
N THR A 377 -12.27 14.74 6.09
CA THR A 377 -11.82 15.20 7.41
C THR A 377 -11.08 14.12 8.19
N GLU A 378 -11.25 12.85 7.80
CA GLU A 378 -10.60 11.69 8.43
C GLU A 378 -9.15 11.49 7.99
N VAL A 379 -8.75 12.06 6.84
CA VAL A 379 -7.38 11.92 6.31
C VAL A 379 -6.51 13.05 6.86
N TRP A 380 -5.93 12.83 8.01
CA TRP A 380 -5.23 13.89 8.75
C TRP A 380 -3.94 14.35 8.07
N THR A 381 -3.24 13.46 7.37
CA THR A 381 -2.05 13.88 6.60
C THR A 381 -2.39 14.84 5.47
N ALA A 382 -3.58 14.71 4.87
CA ALA A 382 -4.04 15.67 3.87
C ALA A 382 -4.38 17.03 4.50
N LEU A 383 -5.06 17.03 5.64
CA LEU A 383 -5.42 18.26 6.36
C LEU A 383 -4.20 19.03 6.86
N LEU A 384 -3.17 18.30 7.30
CA LEU A 384 -1.97 18.88 7.92
C LEU A 384 -0.83 19.11 6.91
N ASN A 385 -1.06 18.83 5.63
CA ASN A 385 -0.07 18.93 4.56
C ASN A 385 1.18 18.10 4.81
N TYR A 386 1.01 16.90 5.36
CA TYR A 386 2.09 15.95 5.55
C TYR A 386 2.22 15.04 4.32
N GLY A 387 2.95 15.50 3.32
CA GLY A 387 3.33 14.63 2.21
C GLY A 387 4.36 13.58 2.65
N TYR A 388 4.41 12.48 1.93
CA TYR A 388 5.35 11.41 2.20
C TYR A 388 6.77 11.82 1.81
N VAL A 389 7.74 11.60 2.71
CA VAL A 389 9.17 11.76 2.43
C VAL A 389 9.84 10.42 2.70
N GLY A 390 10.47 9.87 1.68
CA GLY A 390 11.08 8.54 1.73
C GLY A 390 11.05 7.88 0.38
N CYS A 391 11.34 6.59 0.35
CA CYS A 391 11.41 5.80 -0.88
C CYS A 391 10.14 4.98 -1.11
N ILE A 392 9.77 4.82 -2.37
CA ILE A 392 8.73 3.91 -2.83
C ILE A 392 9.25 3.13 -4.02
N ARG A 393 8.93 1.85 -4.10
CA ARG A 393 9.24 0.99 -5.24
C ARG A 393 8.13 -0.04 -5.44
N ASP A 394 8.15 -0.67 -6.62
CA ASP A 394 7.33 -1.84 -6.94
C ASP A 394 5.85 -1.60 -6.73
N LEU A 395 5.34 -0.49 -7.29
CA LEU A 395 3.92 -0.19 -7.26
C LEU A 395 3.17 -1.04 -8.29
N PHE A 396 2.21 -1.82 -7.81
CA PHE A 396 1.29 -2.61 -8.62
C PHE A 396 -0.13 -2.18 -8.31
N ILE A 397 -0.91 -1.96 -9.35
CA ILE A 397 -2.33 -1.65 -9.24
C ILE A 397 -3.10 -2.70 -10.05
N ASP A 398 -4.00 -3.42 -9.39
CA ASP A 398 -4.77 -4.51 -9.97
C ASP A 398 -3.87 -5.57 -10.63
N GLY A 399 -2.73 -5.86 -10.01
CA GLY A 399 -1.76 -6.83 -10.46
C GLY A 399 -0.78 -6.34 -11.52
N GLN A 400 -0.93 -5.11 -12.01
CA GLN A 400 -0.09 -4.56 -13.07
C GLN A 400 0.92 -3.56 -12.52
N SER A 401 2.17 -3.71 -12.93
CA SER A 401 3.25 -2.82 -12.51
C SER A 401 3.08 -1.40 -13.06
N LYS A 402 3.46 -0.42 -12.25
CA LYS A 402 3.50 0.99 -12.65
C LYS A 402 4.93 1.50 -12.56
N ASP A 403 5.43 2.04 -13.66
CA ASP A 403 6.76 2.66 -13.71
C ASP A 403 6.68 4.09 -13.16
N ILE A 404 6.79 4.20 -11.83
CA ILE A 404 6.66 5.49 -11.15
C ILE A 404 7.82 6.43 -11.44
N ARG A 405 9.00 5.91 -11.75
CA ARG A 405 10.14 6.71 -12.16
C ARG A 405 9.87 7.41 -13.50
N GLN A 406 9.36 6.67 -14.47
CA GLN A 406 8.99 7.23 -15.78
C GLN A 406 7.86 8.25 -15.63
N MET A 407 6.87 7.98 -14.80
CA MET A 407 5.78 8.91 -14.53
C MET A 407 6.27 10.22 -13.91
N ALA A 408 7.23 10.14 -12.98
CA ALA A 408 7.85 11.32 -12.38
C ALA A 408 8.62 12.14 -13.44
N GLU A 409 9.33 11.49 -14.34
CA GLU A 409 10.03 12.15 -15.45
C GLU A 409 9.07 12.85 -16.41
N ILE A 410 8.00 12.17 -16.82
CA ILE A 410 6.98 12.72 -17.73
C ILE A 410 6.28 13.93 -17.11
N GLN A 411 5.96 13.86 -15.82
CA GLN A 411 5.28 14.93 -15.10
C GLN A 411 6.22 16.06 -14.67
N SER A 412 7.53 15.90 -14.86
CA SER A 412 8.56 16.82 -14.38
C SER A 412 8.38 17.14 -12.90
N THR A 413 8.15 16.09 -12.12
CA THR A 413 7.82 16.20 -10.69
C THR A 413 9.00 16.75 -9.91
N ALA A 414 8.80 17.89 -9.26
CA ALA A 414 9.81 18.48 -8.38
C ALA A 414 9.95 17.66 -7.09
N GLY A 415 11.19 17.55 -6.59
CA GLY A 415 11.46 16.89 -5.31
C GLY A 415 11.38 15.36 -5.36
N VAL A 416 11.38 14.77 -6.54
CA VAL A 416 11.46 13.32 -6.73
C VAL A 416 12.81 12.97 -7.33
N LYS A 417 13.53 12.07 -6.68
CA LYS A 417 14.86 11.62 -7.10
C LYS A 417 14.79 10.16 -7.53
N PRO A 418 15.39 9.79 -8.66
CA PRO A 418 15.54 8.37 -9.01
C PRO A 418 16.54 7.72 -8.05
N SER A 419 16.26 6.54 -7.58
CA SER A 419 17.02 5.76 -6.62
C SER A 419 16.61 5.97 -5.16
N CYS A 420 17.09 5.06 -4.32
CA CYS A 420 16.90 5.15 -2.88
C CYS A 420 18.23 4.86 -2.19
N SER A 421 18.75 5.86 -1.52
CA SER A 421 19.94 5.71 -0.69
C SER A 421 19.70 6.37 0.66
N ARG A 422 20.11 5.68 1.73
CA ARG A 422 20.08 6.24 3.07
C ARG A 422 21.45 6.83 3.37
N GLU A 423 21.50 8.13 3.63
CA GLU A 423 22.74 8.77 4.07
C GLU A 423 23.03 8.38 5.51
N THR A 424 24.27 8.00 5.77
CA THR A 424 24.71 7.59 7.11
C THR A 424 24.95 8.79 8.04
N ALA A 425 25.26 9.96 7.47
CA ALA A 425 25.43 11.19 8.22
C ALA A 425 24.08 11.74 8.67
N LYS A 426 23.96 12.02 9.96
CA LYS A 426 22.77 12.66 10.53
C LYS A 426 22.80 14.15 10.23
N PRO A 427 21.85 14.71 9.49
CA PRO A 427 21.86 16.12 9.12
C PRO A 427 21.86 17.08 10.32
N CYS A 428 21.27 16.69 11.44
CA CYS A 428 21.20 17.53 12.63
C CYS A 428 22.55 17.73 13.33
N LEU A 429 23.56 16.90 13.02
CA LEU A 429 24.89 17.06 13.62
C LEU A 429 25.59 18.38 13.21
N SER A 430 25.21 18.93 12.07
CA SER A 430 25.74 20.23 11.60
C SER A 430 25.07 21.45 12.24
N ASN A 431 24.10 21.23 13.15
CA ASN A 431 23.32 22.29 13.81
C ASN A 431 22.69 23.27 12.80
N PRO A 432 21.86 22.77 11.84
CA PRO A 432 21.35 23.64 10.80
C PRO A 432 20.22 24.56 11.27
N CYS A 433 19.55 24.22 12.37
CA CYS A 433 18.46 25.04 12.91
C CYS A 433 19.01 26.23 13.69
N LYS A 434 18.69 27.46 13.23
CA LYS A 434 19.14 28.70 13.86
C LYS A 434 18.19 29.12 14.98
N ASN A 435 18.62 30.09 15.77
CA ASN A 435 17.80 30.75 16.80
C ASN A 435 17.16 29.78 17.81
N ASN A 436 17.90 28.75 18.20
CA ASN A 436 17.46 27.70 19.14
C ASN A 436 16.29 26.83 18.63
N GLY A 437 16.12 26.77 17.33
CA GLY A 437 15.18 25.80 16.73
C GLY A 437 15.59 24.37 17.07
N VAL A 438 14.59 23.52 17.28
CA VAL A 438 14.80 22.10 17.59
C VAL A 438 14.94 21.30 16.31
N CYS A 439 16.05 20.60 16.16
CA CYS A 439 16.34 19.81 14.97
C CYS A 439 15.87 18.37 15.14
N ARG A 440 15.22 17.84 14.10
CA ARG A 440 14.87 16.42 13.98
C ARG A 440 15.47 15.88 12.68
N ASP A 441 16.11 14.71 12.75
CA ASP A 441 16.60 14.01 11.58
C ASP A 441 15.41 13.34 10.86
N GLY A 442 15.19 13.76 9.62
CA GLY A 442 14.23 13.13 8.72
C GLY A 442 14.91 12.15 7.76
N TRP A 443 14.24 11.83 6.69
CA TRP A 443 14.83 11.01 5.62
C TRP A 443 15.78 11.84 4.78
N ASN A 444 17.09 11.66 5.00
CA ASN A 444 18.17 12.40 4.33
C ASN A 444 17.98 13.92 4.39
N ARG A 445 17.30 14.42 5.41
CA ARG A 445 17.07 15.85 5.61
C ARG A 445 16.97 16.20 7.08
N TYR A 446 17.18 17.45 7.40
CA TYR A 446 16.85 17.98 8.70
C TYR A 446 15.47 18.65 8.68
N VAL A 447 14.77 18.60 9.79
CA VAL A 447 13.51 19.31 10.00
C VAL A 447 13.63 20.15 11.25
N CYS A 448 13.45 21.46 11.12
CA CYS A 448 13.54 22.39 12.23
C CYS A 448 12.15 22.71 12.77
N ASP A 449 11.97 22.53 14.07
CA ASP A 449 10.82 23.04 14.80
C ASP A 449 11.18 24.44 15.29
N CYS A 450 10.59 25.46 14.68
CA CYS A 450 10.84 26.86 14.99
C CYS A 450 9.87 27.43 16.03
N SER A 451 8.92 26.64 16.51
CA SER A 451 8.01 27.09 17.57
C SER A 451 8.79 27.47 18.82
N GLY A 452 8.44 28.56 19.43
CA GLY A 452 9.16 29.09 20.59
C GLY A 452 10.41 29.90 20.27
N THR A 453 10.78 30.06 19.01
CA THR A 453 11.97 30.82 18.63
C THR A 453 11.68 32.28 18.24
N GLY A 454 10.47 32.55 17.75
CA GLY A 454 10.15 33.85 17.13
C GLY A 454 10.64 33.95 15.68
N TYR A 455 11.10 32.86 15.08
CA TYR A 455 11.58 32.82 13.71
C TYR A 455 10.79 31.80 12.88
N LEU A 456 10.82 31.97 11.58
CA LEU A 456 10.20 31.14 10.58
C LEU A 456 11.25 30.68 9.56
N GLY A 457 10.83 29.84 8.63
CA GLY A 457 11.69 29.33 7.59
C GLY A 457 12.18 27.92 7.88
N ARG A 458 12.78 27.30 6.88
CA ARG A 458 13.26 25.91 6.96
C ARG A 458 14.29 25.68 8.07
N SER A 459 15.12 26.71 8.34
CA SER A 459 16.18 26.68 9.35
C SER A 459 15.96 27.70 10.47
N CYS A 460 14.78 28.19 10.65
CA CYS A 460 14.43 29.25 11.63
C CYS A 460 15.27 30.51 11.42
N GLU A 461 15.52 30.88 10.16
CA GLU A 461 16.40 31.98 9.80
C GLU A 461 15.70 33.31 9.61
N ARG A 462 14.38 33.30 9.38
CA ARG A 462 13.59 34.47 9.04
C ARG A 462 12.79 34.93 10.25
N GLU A 463 12.98 36.19 10.66
CA GLU A 463 12.23 36.76 11.77
C GLU A 463 10.72 36.78 11.51
N ALA A 464 9.93 36.31 12.48
CA ALA A 464 8.49 36.33 12.41
C ALA A 464 7.94 37.74 12.52
N THR A 465 6.82 38.02 11.85
CA THR A 465 6.11 39.29 11.98
C THR A 465 5.47 39.41 13.36
N ILE A 466 5.67 40.56 13.98
CA ILE A 466 5.13 40.90 15.30
C ILE A 466 4.05 41.97 15.11
N LEU A 467 2.91 41.78 15.76
CA LEU A 467 1.84 42.78 15.82
C LEU A 467 1.57 43.16 17.26
N SER A 468 1.36 44.47 17.47
CA SER A 468 0.98 45.04 18.78
C SER A 468 -0.49 45.40 18.80
N TYR A 469 -1.19 45.06 19.88
CA TYR A 469 -2.58 45.34 20.11
C TYR A 469 -2.77 46.13 21.40
N ASP A 470 -3.61 47.13 21.36
CA ASP A 470 -3.88 48.03 22.49
C ASP A 470 -5.09 47.67 23.36
N GLY A 471 -5.79 46.55 22.98
CA GLY A 471 -7.01 46.11 23.66
C GLY A 471 -8.29 46.46 22.94
N SER A 472 -8.23 47.36 21.96
CA SER A 472 -9.38 47.72 21.11
C SER A 472 -9.26 47.16 19.69
N MET A 473 -8.09 46.66 19.33
CA MET A 473 -7.77 46.17 17.99
C MET A 473 -7.82 44.66 17.91
N PHE A 474 -8.17 44.16 16.76
CA PHE A 474 -8.07 42.75 16.41
C PHE A 474 -7.88 42.59 14.91
N MET A 475 -7.29 41.47 14.52
CA MET A 475 -7.15 41.07 13.13
C MET A 475 -8.19 40.01 12.81
N LYS A 476 -8.95 40.22 11.76
CA LYS A 476 -9.95 39.26 11.28
C LYS A 476 -9.47 38.65 9.98
N ILE A 477 -9.31 37.35 9.98
CA ILE A 477 -8.92 36.59 8.79
C ILE A 477 -10.16 35.84 8.31
N GLN A 478 -10.60 36.15 7.09
CA GLN A 478 -11.71 35.45 6.47
C GLN A 478 -11.17 34.40 5.53
N LEU A 479 -11.51 33.14 5.80
CA LEU A 479 -11.10 32.03 4.95
C LEU A 479 -11.99 31.98 3.71
N PRO A 480 -11.42 31.80 2.49
CA PRO A 480 -12.18 31.77 1.25
C PRO A 480 -13.11 30.57 1.12
N VAL A 481 -12.82 29.50 1.85
CA VAL A 481 -13.57 28.24 1.83
C VAL A 481 -13.87 27.84 3.26
N VAL A 482 -15.09 27.30 3.49
CA VAL A 482 -15.44 26.75 4.80
C VAL A 482 -14.55 25.56 5.10
N MET A 483 -13.81 25.63 6.20
CA MET A 483 -12.94 24.56 6.63
C MET A 483 -13.70 23.59 7.54
N HIS A 484 -13.70 22.32 7.14
CA HIS A 484 -14.09 21.22 8.00
C HIS A 484 -12.83 20.42 8.32
N THR A 485 -12.43 20.38 9.60
CA THR A 485 -11.20 19.70 10.01
C THR A 485 -11.43 18.81 11.22
N GLU A 486 -10.69 17.70 11.28
CA GLU A 486 -10.58 16.86 12.48
C GLU A 486 -9.17 16.95 13.10
N ALA A 487 -8.24 17.55 12.39
CA ALA A 487 -6.86 17.68 12.85
C ALA A 487 -6.35 19.08 12.59
N GLU A 488 -5.80 19.71 13.60
CA GLU A 488 -5.25 21.06 13.50
C GLU A 488 -4.12 21.29 14.50
N ASP A 489 -3.18 22.11 14.09
CA ASP A 489 -2.07 22.57 14.90
C ASP A 489 -2.11 24.09 14.94
N VAL A 490 -2.10 24.65 16.15
CA VAL A 490 -2.01 26.07 16.37
C VAL A 490 -0.76 26.36 17.17
N SER A 491 0.04 27.31 16.69
CA SER A 491 1.24 27.77 17.41
C SER A 491 1.31 29.29 17.33
N LEU A 492 1.50 29.92 18.45
CA LEU A 492 1.69 31.34 18.53
C LEU A 492 2.58 31.72 19.73
N ARG A 493 3.13 32.92 19.70
CA ARG A 493 3.80 33.53 20.83
C ARG A 493 3.12 34.84 21.18
N PHE A 494 3.02 35.11 22.46
CA PHE A 494 2.46 36.35 22.97
C PHE A 494 3.31 36.93 24.08
N ARG A 495 3.15 38.23 24.29
CA ARG A 495 3.75 38.99 25.36
C ARG A 495 2.71 39.99 25.87
N SER A 496 2.41 39.98 27.17
CA SER A 496 1.34 40.80 27.74
C SER A 496 1.64 41.15 29.19
N GLN A 497 1.24 42.35 29.61
CA GLN A 497 1.18 42.73 31.02
C GLN A 497 -0.21 42.51 31.62
N ARG A 498 -1.23 42.27 30.76
CA ARG A 498 -2.59 42.05 31.23
C ARG A 498 -2.88 40.56 31.42
N ALA A 499 -3.64 40.26 32.47
CA ALA A 499 -3.98 38.92 32.85
C ALA A 499 -5.18 38.36 32.06
N TYR A 500 -5.89 39.19 31.32
CA TYR A 500 -7.11 38.79 30.59
C TYR A 500 -7.07 39.31 29.15
N GLY A 501 -7.48 38.50 28.24
CA GLY A 501 -7.62 38.92 26.83
C GLY A 501 -7.70 37.73 25.88
N ILE A 502 -8.32 37.93 24.74
CA ILE A 502 -8.39 36.92 23.68
C ILE A 502 -7.07 36.91 22.90
N LEU A 503 -6.48 35.74 22.73
CA LEU A 503 -5.31 35.52 21.88
C LEU A 503 -5.72 35.15 20.47
N MET A 504 -6.62 34.18 20.34
CA MET A 504 -7.10 33.67 19.06
C MET A 504 -8.48 33.04 19.24
N ALA A 505 -9.35 33.22 18.27
CA ALA A 505 -10.65 32.54 18.25
C ALA A 505 -11.03 32.18 16.83
N THR A 506 -11.63 31.03 16.65
CA THR A 506 -12.27 30.62 15.38
C THR A 506 -13.77 30.73 15.53
N THR A 507 -14.43 31.18 14.49
CA THR A 507 -15.90 31.26 14.43
C THR A 507 -16.39 30.73 13.08
N SER A 508 -17.60 30.18 13.05
CA SER A 508 -18.24 29.73 11.82
C SER A 508 -19.58 30.42 11.63
N ARG A 509 -19.93 30.72 10.38
CA ARG A 509 -21.26 31.21 10.04
C ARG A 509 -22.33 30.13 10.10
N GLU A 510 -21.93 28.89 9.96
CA GLU A 510 -22.83 27.74 9.78
C GLU A 510 -22.98 26.89 11.02
N SER A 511 -22.04 26.96 11.92
CA SER A 511 -22.05 26.22 13.18
C SER A 511 -21.57 27.10 14.33
N ALA A 512 -21.82 26.68 15.54
CA ALA A 512 -21.26 27.30 16.73
C ALA A 512 -19.96 26.60 17.21
N ASP A 513 -19.35 25.81 16.35
CA ASP A 513 -18.05 25.21 16.62
C ASP A 513 -17.01 26.31 16.79
N THR A 514 -16.28 26.25 17.89
CA THR A 514 -15.28 27.26 18.23
C THR A 514 -14.04 26.61 18.84
N LEU A 515 -12.91 27.21 18.55
CA LEU A 515 -11.69 27.01 19.29
C LEU A 515 -11.25 28.41 19.76
N ARG A 516 -11.09 28.56 21.07
CA ARG A 516 -10.80 29.86 21.67
C ARG A 516 -9.61 29.74 22.62
N LEU A 517 -8.60 30.56 22.34
CA LEU A 517 -7.45 30.76 23.21
C LEU A 517 -7.54 32.14 23.86
N GLU A 518 -7.43 32.21 25.16
CA GLU A 518 -7.47 33.46 25.90
C GLU A 518 -6.54 33.44 27.11
N LEU A 519 -6.17 34.59 27.56
CA LEU A 519 -5.62 34.75 28.90
C LEU A 519 -6.76 34.92 29.89
N ASP A 520 -6.72 34.14 30.97
CA ASP A 520 -7.66 34.19 32.07
C ASP A 520 -6.90 34.10 33.38
N ALA A 521 -6.88 35.20 34.15
CA ALA A 521 -6.14 35.31 35.39
C ALA A 521 -4.64 34.96 35.24
N GLY A 522 -4.01 35.37 34.12
CA GLY A 522 -2.60 35.11 33.84
C GLY A 522 -2.28 33.68 33.41
N ARG A 523 -3.29 32.87 33.10
CA ARG A 523 -3.15 31.53 32.53
C ARG A 523 -3.68 31.51 31.10
N VAL A 524 -3.20 30.58 30.30
CA VAL A 524 -3.81 30.31 28.99
C VAL A 524 -5.00 29.37 29.21
N LYS A 525 -6.14 29.82 28.72
CA LYS A 525 -7.39 29.03 28.73
C LYS A 525 -7.75 28.67 27.30
N LEU A 526 -7.86 27.38 27.03
CA LEU A 526 -8.34 26.84 25.79
C LEU A 526 -9.76 26.34 25.96
N THR A 527 -10.68 26.87 25.18
CA THR A 527 -12.07 26.38 25.13
C THR A 527 -12.34 25.85 23.74
N VAL A 528 -12.75 24.60 23.65
CA VAL A 528 -13.10 23.96 22.38
C VAL A 528 -14.54 23.47 22.48
N ASN A 529 -15.36 23.93 21.54
CA ASN A 529 -16.75 23.53 21.42
C ASN A 529 -16.97 23.01 20.00
N LEU A 530 -17.21 21.72 19.86
CA LEU A 530 -17.36 21.04 18.58
C LEU A 530 -18.74 20.35 18.52
N ASP A 531 -19.18 20.02 17.30
CA ASP A 531 -20.48 19.37 17.04
C ASP A 531 -21.68 20.19 17.48
N CYS A 532 -21.57 21.51 17.39
CA CYS A 532 -22.60 22.44 17.84
C CYS A 532 -23.35 23.04 16.67
N ILE A 533 -24.63 22.77 16.56
CA ILE A 533 -25.53 23.50 15.66
C ILE A 533 -25.94 24.81 16.37
N ARG A 534 -25.87 25.94 15.65
CA ARG A 534 -26.08 27.31 16.21
C ARG A 534 -27.28 27.46 17.16
N ILE A 535 -28.28 26.62 17.04
CA ILE A 535 -29.54 26.72 17.83
C ILE A 535 -29.53 25.74 19.01
N ASN A 536 -28.65 24.73 19.06
CA ASN A 536 -28.68 23.69 20.08
C ASN A 536 -27.27 23.35 20.61
N CYS A 537 -26.54 24.37 21.04
CA CYS A 537 -25.24 24.15 21.71
C CYS A 537 -25.31 23.54 23.10
N ASN A 538 -26.47 23.10 23.54
CA ASN A 538 -26.68 22.44 24.82
C ASN A 538 -26.56 20.92 24.69
N SER A 539 -25.47 20.43 24.07
CA SER A 539 -25.18 19.02 24.22
C SER A 539 -24.76 18.74 25.66
N SER A 540 -25.15 17.60 26.17
CA SER A 540 -24.86 17.13 27.54
C SER A 540 -23.37 17.04 27.90
N LYS A 541 -22.49 17.37 26.97
CA LYS A 541 -21.04 17.33 27.10
C LYS A 541 -20.38 18.69 27.01
N GLY A 542 -20.96 19.78 27.35
CA GLY A 542 -20.38 21.13 27.35
C GLY A 542 -19.03 21.33 26.67
N PRO A 543 -18.57 22.55 26.45
CA PRO A 543 -17.26 22.78 25.85
C PRO A 543 -16.13 22.22 26.72
N GLU A 544 -15.13 21.60 26.10
CA GLU A 544 -13.91 21.22 26.82
C GLU A 544 -13.07 22.46 27.11
N THR A 545 -12.59 22.54 28.34
CA THR A 545 -11.75 23.65 28.79
C THR A 545 -10.45 23.12 29.38
N LEU A 546 -9.32 23.66 28.91
CA LEU A 546 -8.01 23.35 29.45
C LEU A 546 -7.31 24.64 29.88
N PHE A 547 -6.52 24.54 30.95
CA PHE A 547 -5.69 25.65 31.45
C PHE A 547 -4.23 25.24 31.46
N ALA A 548 -3.35 26.15 31.13
CA ALA A 548 -1.91 25.94 31.19
C ALA A 548 -1.17 27.21 31.57
N GLY A 549 -0.08 27.05 32.25
CA GLY A 549 0.78 28.14 32.69
C GLY A 549 0.25 28.88 33.93
N TYR A 550 1.01 29.82 34.40
CA TYR A 550 0.67 30.70 35.53
C TYR A 550 1.50 31.97 35.41
N ASN A 551 0.97 33.10 35.86
CA ASN A 551 1.65 34.41 35.85
C ASN A 551 2.25 34.77 34.47
N LEU A 552 1.52 34.44 33.40
CA LEU A 552 1.99 34.68 32.04
C LEU A 552 1.86 36.15 31.61
N ASN A 553 1.27 37.00 32.45
CA ASN A 553 1.16 38.43 32.25
C ASN A 553 2.40 39.19 32.79
N ASP A 554 3.57 38.59 32.63
CA ASP A 554 4.86 39.09 33.14
C ASP A 554 5.61 39.97 32.13
N ASN A 555 4.97 40.29 31.00
CA ASN A 555 5.60 41.06 29.92
C ASN A 555 6.78 40.34 29.24
N GLU A 556 6.82 39.00 29.33
CA GLU A 556 7.83 38.18 28.66
C GLU A 556 7.12 37.35 27.55
N TRP A 557 7.92 36.91 26.56
CA TRP A 557 7.42 36.07 25.51
C TRP A 557 7.09 34.67 26.00
N HIS A 558 5.90 34.21 25.67
CA HIS A 558 5.44 32.85 25.97
C HIS A 558 4.93 32.16 24.70
N THR A 559 5.22 30.87 24.58
CA THR A 559 4.83 30.04 23.44
C THR A 559 3.61 29.21 23.80
N VAL A 560 2.58 29.27 22.97
CA VAL A 560 1.37 28.44 23.09
C VAL A 560 1.30 27.51 21.91
N ARG A 561 1.05 26.24 22.19
CA ARG A 561 0.81 25.22 21.16
C ARG A 561 -0.46 24.44 21.49
N VAL A 562 -1.31 24.27 20.49
CA VAL A 562 -2.52 23.46 20.57
C VAL A 562 -2.44 22.40 19.47
N VAL A 563 -2.62 21.15 19.85
CA VAL A 563 -2.66 20.02 18.91
C VAL A 563 -3.98 19.30 19.10
N ARG A 564 -4.79 19.25 18.05
CA ARG A 564 -6.05 18.51 18.06
C ARG A 564 -5.99 17.37 17.02
N ARG A 565 -6.36 16.17 17.46
CA ARG A 565 -6.47 14.99 16.61
C ARG A 565 -7.79 14.29 16.98
N GLY A 566 -8.84 14.56 16.18
CA GLY A 566 -10.17 14.10 16.49
C GLY A 566 -10.67 14.68 17.82
N LYS A 567 -10.90 13.79 18.78
CA LYS A 567 -11.33 14.16 20.15
C LYS A 567 -10.15 14.40 21.09
N SER A 568 -8.94 14.09 20.69
CA SER A 568 -7.75 14.31 21.50
C SER A 568 -7.28 15.75 21.36
N LEU A 569 -7.04 16.39 22.49
CA LEU A 569 -6.67 17.80 22.57
C LEU A 569 -5.49 17.96 23.52
N LYS A 570 -4.45 18.65 23.05
CA LYS A 570 -3.27 18.98 23.86
C LYS A 570 -3.03 20.48 23.85
N LEU A 571 -2.82 21.03 25.01
CA LEU A 571 -2.41 22.41 25.20
C LEU A 571 -1.03 22.44 25.88
N MET A 572 -0.09 23.14 25.30
CA MET A 572 1.26 23.33 25.83
C MET A 572 1.57 24.81 25.90
N VAL A 573 2.13 25.25 27.04
CA VAL A 573 2.63 26.60 27.21
C VAL A 573 4.06 26.51 27.73
N ASP A 574 5.00 27.10 27.02
CA ASP A 574 6.43 27.09 27.34
C ASP A 574 6.96 25.69 27.67
N ASP A 575 6.62 24.70 26.81
CA ASP A 575 6.96 23.29 26.94
C ASP A 575 6.34 22.54 28.13
N GLN A 576 5.38 23.14 28.82
CA GLN A 576 4.60 22.48 29.87
C GLN A 576 3.23 22.10 29.35
N GLN A 577 2.90 20.82 29.46
CA GLN A 577 1.61 20.31 29.05
C GLN A 577 0.55 20.50 30.15
N ALA A 578 -0.63 20.92 29.70
CA ALA A 578 -1.78 21.04 30.58
C ALA A 578 -2.34 19.67 31.00
#